data_2707bc0e5a29b5306ddd8bb528863589
#
_entry.id   2707bc0e5a29b5306ddd8bb528863589
#
_cell.length_a   1.000
_cell.length_b   1.000
_cell.length_c   1.000
_cell.angle_alpha   90.00
_cell.angle_beta   90.00
_cell.angle_gamma   90.00
#
_symmetry.space_group_name_H-M   'P 1'
#
loop_
_entity.id
_entity.type
_entity.pdbx_description
1 polymer ?
#
loop_
_entity_poly.entity_id
_entity_poly.type
_entity_poly.pdbx_seq_one_letter_code
_entity_poly.pdbx_strand_id
1 'polypeptide(L)'
;MNIENKEMSGQADSSGIGHFPEDEDLVITSVEMLKKPKHRYQIAFGPYLMTVHEDVMLKYRMLKGNVFRKEELQEIVVADERQRAYVEALNHLARKPRTTQEITQRLQQKGFEPSSVETTLERLEKDKLVDDALYAKMWAEQRMTSHKKGRLWVKQELRQKGIGTELISEALGEISAESELESCLAVGRKKWQQTQGELLDRKRKTGAYLMRRGFGGEPVRQALKILIEEEQEKGEWDEEPYDFE
;
A
#
# COMPACT_ATOMS: atom_id res chain seq x y z
N MET A 1 23.73 25.43 -39.63
CA MET A 1 24.67 24.58 -38.88
C MET A 1 23.92 24.11 -37.64
N ASN A 2 23.21 22.98 -37.79
CA ASN A 2 22.33 22.42 -36.77
C ASN A 2 23.15 21.65 -35.73
N ILE A 3 23.07 22.09 -34.48
CA ILE A 3 23.59 21.33 -33.34
C ILE A 3 22.44 20.47 -32.86
N GLU A 4 22.51 19.19 -33.17
CA GLU A 4 21.57 18.16 -32.73
C GLU A 4 21.56 18.07 -31.20
N ASN A 5 20.40 18.41 -30.63
CA ASN A 5 20.04 18.07 -29.26
C ASN A 5 19.86 16.55 -29.17
N LYS A 6 20.93 15.87 -28.76
CA LYS A 6 20.87 14.47 -28.41
C LYS A 6 20.16 14.36 -27.05
N GLU A 7 18.89 14.03 -27.11
CA GLU A 7 18.11 13.58 -25.95
C GLU A 7 18.82 12.39 -25.30
N MET A 8 19.51 12.62 -24.22
CA MET A 8 19.97 11.57 -23.33
C MET A 8 18.78 11.11 -22.52
N SER A 9 18.05 10.11 -23.06
CA SER A 9 17.06 9.32 -22.34
C SER A 9 17.69 8.72 -21.10
N GLY A 10 17.08 9.07 -19.93
CA GLY A 10 17.59 8.73 -18.63
C GLY A 10 17.63 7.24 -18.31
N GLN A 11 18.81 6.77 -18.20
CA GLN A 11 19.19 5.84 -17.15
C GLN A 11 20.19 6.61 -16.31
N ALA A 12 19.70 7.14 -15.18
CA ALA A 12 20.54 7.68 -14.13
C ALA A 12 21.28 6.47 -13.55
N ASP A 13 22.44 6.21 -14.11
CA ASP A 13 23.39 5.25 -13.59
C ASP A 13 23.80 5.73 -12.20
N SER A 14 23.25 5.05 -11.22
CA SER A 14 23.53 5.26 -9.82
C SER A 14 25.00 4.92 -9.58
N SER A 15 25.72 5.85 -9.00
CA SER A 15 27.00 5.60 -8.34
C SER A 15 28.22 5.33 -9.19
N GLY A 16 28.44 6.07 -10.23
CA GLY A 16 29.68 6.00 -11.01
C GLY A 16 30.93 6.55 -10.34
N ILE A 17 31.23 6.22 -9.10
CA ILE A 17 32.53 6.54 -8.49
C ILE A 17 33.59 5.45 -8.76
N GLY A 18 33.25 4.39 -9.51
CA GLY A 18 34.20 3.35 -9.89
C GLY A 18 35.45 3.87 -10.63
N HIS A 19 35.30 4.96 -11.37
CA HIS A 19 36.37 5.63 -12.10
C HIS A 19 37.14 6.67 -11.28
N PHE A 20 36.77 6.92 -10.01
CA PHE A 20 37.51 7.80 -9.12
C PHE A 20 38.81 7.11 -8.64
N PRO A 21 39.92 7.87 -8.47
CA PRO A 21 41.18 7.31 -7.98
C PRO A 21 41.02 6.76 -6.54
N GLU A 22 41.80 5.73 -6.19
CA GLU A 22 41.69 5.05 -4.90
C GLU A 22 42.54 5.69 -3.81
N ASP A 23 43.73 6.15 -4.17
CA ASP A 23 44.74 6.61 -3.18
C ASP A 23 44.98 8.12 -3.22
N GLU A 24 44.04 8.91 -3.74
CA GLU A 24 44.19 10.36 -3.87
C GLU A 24 43.17 11.11 -3.03
N ASP A 25 43.61 12.26 -2.50
CA ASP A 25 42.73 13.22 -1.86
C ASP A 25 41.90 13.99 -2.93
N LEU A 26 40.59 13.81 -2.90
CA LEU A 26 39.64 14.39 -3.83
C LEU A 26 39.04 15.69 -3.28
N VAL A 27 39.46 16.82 -3.85
CA VAL A 27 39.00 18.14 -3.44
C VAL A 27 37.73 18.53 -4.22
N ILE A 28 36.68 18.95 -3.53
CA ILE A 28 35.48 19.47 -4.19
C ILE A 28 35.78 20.79 -4.86
N THR A 29 35.66 20.84 -6.19
CA THR A 29 35.91 22.03 -7.02
C THR A 29 34.65 22.87 -7.28
N SER A 30 33.49 22.22 -7.44
CA SER A 30 32.19 22.91 -7.53
C SER A 30 31.04 22.07 -6.93
N VAL A 31 29.98 22.79 -6.54
CA VAL A 31 28.72 22.23 -6.02
C VAL A 31 27.60 22.98 -6.73
N GLU A 32 26.82 22.28 -7.55
CA GLU A 32 25.79 22.90 -8.37
C GLU A 32 24.45 22.18 -8.21
N MET A 33 23.38 22.94 -7.96
CA MET A 33 22.03 22.39 -7.88
C MET A 33 21.53 22.03 -9.27
N LEU A 34 21.05 20.80 -9.45
CA LEU A 34 20.45 20.35 -10.70
C LEU A 34 19.04 20.94 -10.87
N LYS A 35 18.72 21.36 -12.09
CA LYS A 35 17.35 21.80 -12.42
C LYS A 35 16.34 20.66 -12.34
N LYS A 36 16.76 19.44 -12.68
CA LYS A 36 15.99 18.18 -12.59
C LYS A 36 16.96 17.01 -12.38
N PRO A 37 16.64 16.02 -11.54
CA PRO A 37 15.51 16.04 -10.58
C PRO A 37 15.73 17.07 -9.46
N LYS A 38 14.63 17.52 -8.81
CA LYS A 38 14.69 18.46 -7.68
C LYS A 38 15.47 17.87 -6.50
N HIS A 39 16.07 18.75 -5.67
CA HIS A 39 16.84 18.40 -4.48
C HIS A 39 18.07 17.51 -4.77
N ARG A 40 18.63 17.63 -5.98
CA ARG A 40 19.86 16.95 -6.37
C ARG A 40 20.96 17.96 -6.65
N TYR A 41 22.16 17.64 -6.21
CA TYR A 41 23.35 18.43 -6.43
C TYR A 41 24.40 17.61 -7.19
N GLN A 42 25.02 18.25 -8.16
CA GLN A 42 26.19 17.74 -8.83
C GLN A 42 27.43 18.26 -8.09
N ILE A 43 28.27 17.35 -7.68
CA ILE A 43 29.51 17.61 -6.95
C ILE A 43 30.67 17.27 -7.90
N ALA A 44 31.54 18.24 -8.15
CA ALA A 44 32.72 18.04 -8.97
C ALA A 44 34.00 17.91 -8.12
N PHE A 45 34.82 16.93 -8.47
CA PHE A 45 36.16 16.69 -7.93
C PHE A 45 37.15 16.76 -9.09
N GLY A 46 37.47 17.98 -9.55
CA GLY A 46 38.21 18.17 -10.80
C GLY A 46 37.47 17.57 -12.01
N PRO A 47 38.00 16.53 -12.64
CA PRO A 47 37.34 15.88 -13.79
C PRO A 47 36.22 14.91 -13.38
N TYR A 48 36.12 14.51 -12.12
CA TYR A 48 35.17 13.53 -11.63
C TYR A 48 33.89 14.20 -11.15
N LEU A 49 32.76 13.59 -11.46
CA LEU A 49 31.44 14.12 -11.11
C LEU A 49 30.62 13.06 -10.38
N MET A 50 29.95 13.43 -9.31
CA MET A 50 28.93 12.59 -8.70
C MET A 50 27.68 13.43 -8.42
N THR A 51 26.55 12.75 -8.19
CA THR A 51 25.29 13.42 -7.88
C THR A 51 24.74 12.92 -6.56
N VAL A 52 24.37 13.82 -5.66
CA VAL A 52 23.83 13.46 -4.35
C VAL A 52 22.55 14.23 -4.04
N HIS A 53 21.72 13.69 -3.15
CA HIS A 53 20.56 14.38 -2.60
C HIS A 53 21.01 15.51 -1.67
N GLU A 54 20.23 16.58 -1.59
CA GLU A 54 20.48 17.76 -0.74
C GLU A 54 20.76 17.38 0.72
N ASP A 55 19.93 16.50 1.30
CA ASP A 55 20.10 16.05 2.69
C ASP A 55 21.43 15.31 2.91
N VAL A 56 21.87 14.53 1.92
CA VAL A 56 23.15 13.83 1.98
C VAL A 56 24.32 14.79 1.84
N MET A 57 24.21 15.72 0.88
CA MET A 57 25.19 16.78 0.73
C MET A 57 25.41 17.56 2.03
N LEU A 58 24.32 17.96 2.69
CA LEU A 58 24.37 18.70 3.96
C LEU A 58 24.91 17.83 5.11
N LYS A 59 24.44 16.59 5.23
CA LYS A 59 24.88 15.65 6.26
C LYS A 59 26.39 15.42 6.24
N TYR A 60 26.94 15.21 5.05
CA TYR A 60 28.37 14.94 4.86
C TYR A 60 29.19 16.21 4.59
N ARG A 61 28.56 17.39 4.67
CA ARG A 61 29.20 18.70 4.47
C ARG A 61 29.99 18.77 3.16
N MET A 62 29.39 18.31 2.07
CA MET A 62 30.04 18.30 0.75
C MET A 62 30.08 19.71 0.15
N LEU A 63 30.97 20.54 0.68
CA LEU A 63 31.12 21.95 0.27
C LEU A 63 32.42 22.14 -0.52
N LYS A 64 32.45 23.15 -1.39
CA LYS A 64 33.64 23.50 -2.16
C LYS A 64 34.88 23.68 -1.25
N GLY A 65 35.97 23.04 -1.62
CA GLY A 65 37.22 23.02 -0.88
C GLY A 65 37.37 21.90 0.11
N ASN A 66 36.28 21.17 0.47
CA ASN A 66 36.39 19.99 1.33
C ASN A 66 37.03 18.83 0.55
N VAL A 67 37.71 17.98 1.30
CA VAL A 67 38.51 16.87 0.79
C VAL A 67 37.85 15.56 1.23
N PHE A 68 37.81 14.61 0.32
CA PHE A 68 37.27 13.27 0.55
C PHE A 68 38.21 12.21 -0.04
N ARG A 69 38.17 11.01 0.56
CA ARG A 69 38.77 9.84 -0.02
C ARG A 69 37.70 8.97 -0.69
N LYS A 70 38.10 8.10 -1.60
CA LYS A 70 37.16 7.25 -2.34
C LYS A 70 36.29 6.39 -1.41
N GLU A 71 36.83 5.87 -0.31
CA GLU A 71 36.11 5.08 0.68
C GLU A 71 34.96 5.89 1.32
N GLU A 72 35.23 7.15 1.66
CA GLU A 72 34.22 8.06 2.21
C GLU A 72 33.13 8.36 1.17
N LEU A 73 33.51 8.50 -0.09
CA LEU A 73 32.55 8.69 -1.18
C LEU A 73 31.70 7.44 -1.43
N GLN A 74 32.23 6.22 -1.19
CA GLN A 74 31.46 4.97 -1.25
C GLN A 74 30.36 4.95 -0.20
N GLU A 75 30.68 5.36 1.05
CA GLU A 75 29.66 5.50 2.11
C GLU A 75 28.59 6.53 1.75
N ILE A 76 29.00 7.64 1.15
CA ILE A 76 28.07 8.70 0.69
C ILE A 76 27.16 8.19 -0.42
N VAL A 77 27.65 7.39 -1.36
CA VAL A 77 26.85 6.75 -2.42
C VAL A 77 25.76 5.86 -1.80
N VAL A 78 26.11 5.02 -0.83
CA VAL A 78 25.14 4.17 -0.13
C VAL A 78 24.12 5.03 0.64
N ALA A 79 24.57 6.10 1.29
CA ALA A 79 23.67 7.02 1.99
C ALA A 79 22.74 7.75 1.02
N ASP A 80 23.21 8.11 -0.17
CA ASP A 80 22.39 8.73 -1.21
C ASP A 80 21.34 7.76 -1.76
N GLU A 81 21.70 6.51 -1.97
CA GLU A 81 20.74 5.50 -2.41
C GLU A 81 19.62 5.32 -1.38
N ARG A 82 19.97 5.18 -0.09
CA ARG A 82 19.00 5.10 1.00
C ARG A 82 18.09 6.33 1.07
N GLN A 83 18.64 7.53 0.88
CA GLN A 83 17.84 8.75 0.86
C GLN A 83 16.91 8.80 -0.35
N ARG A 84 17.35 8.38 -1.52
CA ARG A 84 16.51 8.26 -2.73
C ARG A 84 15.37 7.27 -2.54
N ALA A 85 15.66 6.11 -1.94
CA ALA A 85 14.65 5.10 -1.62
C ALA A 85 13.59 5.67 -0.66
N TYR A 86 14.02 6.39 0.38
CA TYR A 86 13.13 7.03 1.33
C TYR A 86 12.23 8.08 0.68
N VAL A 87 12.78 8.95 -0.17
CA VAL A 87 12.00 9.97 -0.91
C VAL A 87 10.99 9.32 -1.87
N GLU A 88 11.36 8.24 -2.57
CA GLU A 88 10.43 7.49 -3.44
C GLU A 88 9.30 6.87 -2.62
N ALA A 89 9.60 6.32 -1.43
CA ALA A 89 8.59 5.77 -0.52
C ALA A 89 7.63 6.85 -0.01
N LEU A 90 8.13 8.02 0.38
CA LEU A 90 7.31 9.18 0.77
C LEU A 90 6.37 9.62 -0.36
N ASN A 91 6.87 9.71 -1.58
CA ASN A 91 6.07 10.04 -2.77
C ASN A 91 5.00 8.98 -3.06
N HIS A 92 5.26 7.71 -2.72
CA HIS A 92 4.28 6.64 -2.86
C HIS A 92 3.19 6.71 -1.78
N LEU A 93 3.56 7.03 -0.54
CA LEU A 93 2.67 7.23 0.60
C LEU A 93 1.81 8.50 0.48
N ALA A 94 2.33 9.57 -0.13
CA ALA A 94 1.60 10.84 -0.29
C ALA A 94 0.27 10.69 -1.06
N ARG A 95 0.09 9.63 -1.84
CA ARG A 95 -1.12 9.40 -2.63
C ARG A 95 -2.23 8.68 -1.84
N LYS A 96 -1.86 7.71 -1.01
CA LYS A 96 -2.74 6.93 -0.12
C LYS A 96 -1.92 6.08 0.83
N PRO A 97 -2.48 5.64 1.95
CA PRO A 97 -1.84 4.66 2.84
C PRO A 97 -1.41 3.39 2.08
N ARG A 98 -0.28 2.83 2.47
CA ARG A 98 0.33 1.64 1.87
C ARG A 98 0.83 0.72 2.95
N THR A 99 0.85 -0.57 2.65
CA THR A 99 1.46 -1.58 3.51
C THR A 99 2.97 -1.63 3.28
N THR A 100 3.69 -2.16 4.27
CA THR A 100 5.13 -2.45 4.17
C THR A 100 5.47 -3.22 2.89
N GLN A 101 4.68 -4.25 2.54
CA GLN A 101 4.88 -5.03 1.31
C GLN A 101 4.65 -4.21 0.03
N GLU A 102 3.63 -3.35 -0.03
CA GLU A 102 3.39 -2.49 -1.21
C GLU A 102 4.56 -1.52 -1.43
N ILE A 103 5.16 -1.00 -0.35
CA ILE A 103 6.34 -0.12 -0.43
C ILE A 103 7.56 -0.93 -0.87
N THR A 104 7.81 -2.09 -0.28
CA THR A 104 8.90 -2.99 -0.67
C THR A 104 8.87 -3.30 -2.16
N GLN A 105 7.72 -3.75 -2.66
CA GLN A 105 7.54 -4.04 -4.09
C GLN A 105 7.80 -2.82 -4.96
N ARG A 106 7.35 -1.64 -4.53
CA ARG A 106 7.58 -0.39 -5.26
C ARG A 106 9.05 -0.05 -5.36
N LEU A 107 9.79 -0.13 -4.25
CA LEU A 107 11.21 0.19 -4.21
C LEU A 107 12.03 -0.83 -5.02
N GLN A 108 11.72 -2.12 -4.90
CA GLN A 108 12.36 -3.18 -5.71
C GLN A 108 12.11 -2.98 -7.22
N GLN A 109 10.89 -2.63 -7.63
CA GLN A 109 10.57 -2.29 -9.03
C GLN A 109 11.35 -1.08 -9.55
N LYS A 110 11.79 -0.20 -8.66
CA LYS A 110 12.64 0.96 -8.96
C LYS A 110 14.14 0.63 -8.99
N GLY A 111 14.51 -0.60 -8.68
CA GLY A 111 15.88 -1.07 -8.71
C GLY A 111 16.72 -0.68 -7.49
N PHE A 112 16.10 -0.36 -6.36
CA PHE A 112 16.84 -0.12 -5.11
C PHE A 112 17.34 -1.43 -4.52
N GLU A 113 18.55 -1.39 -3.97
CA GLU A 113 19.18 -2.53 -3.32
C GLU A 113 18.39 -2.98 -2.07
N PRO A 114 18.33 -4.31 -1.80
CA PRO A 114 17.56 -4.84 -0.65
C PRO A 114 17.90 -4.19 0.69
N SER A 115 19.18 -3.89 0.95
CA SER A 115 19.62 -3.22 2.18
C SER A 115 19.11 -1.79 2.30
N SER A 116 19.01 -1.07 1.18
CA SER A 116 18.45 0.28 1.13
C SER A 116 16.93 0.26 1.31
N VAL A 117 16.26 -0.78 0.81
CA VAL A 117 14.82 -1.00 1.04
C VAL A 117 14.55 -1.27 2.52
N GLU A 118 15.27 -2.20 3.14
CA GLU A 118 15.13 -2.54 4.56
C GLU A 118 15.33 -1.32 5.47
N THR A 119 16.44 -0.61 5.31
CA THR A 119 16.73 0.63 6.07
C THR A 119 15.63 1.69 5.87
N THR A 120 15.06 1.77 4.66
CA THR A 120 13.94 2.69 4.38
C THR A 120 12.70 2.31 5.15
N LEU A 121 12.33 1.02 5.19
CA LEU A 121 11.16 0.53 5.92
C LEU A 121 11.30 0.78 7.42
N GLU A 122 12.44 0.44 8.02
CA GLU A 122 12.74 0.71 9.43
C GLU A 122 12.56 2.19 9.78
N ARG A 123 13.03 3.09 8.89
CA ARG A 123 12.87 4.52 9.08
C ARG A 123 11.41 4.96 9.01
N LEU A 124 10.65 4.45 8.03
CA LEU A 124 9.23 4.77 7.87
C LEU A 124 8.39 4.30 9.06
N GLU A 125 8.68 3.12 9.62
CA GLU A 125 8.04 2.59 10.82
C GLU A 125 8.39 3.43 12.05
N LYS A 126 9.68 3.76 12.24
CA LYS A 126 10.14 4.63 13.32
C LYS A 126 9.47 6.00 13.27
N ASP A 127 9.34 6.56 12.07
CA ASP A 127 8.70 7.86 11.84
C ASP A 127 7.15 7.75 11.87
N LYS A 128 6.59 6.54 12.13
CA LYS A 128 5.14 6.23 12.17
C LYS A 128 4.40 6.60 10.88
N LEU A 129 5.08 6.52 9.75
CA LEU A 129 4.51 6.78 8.43
C LEU A 129 3.92 5.51 7.80
N VAL A 130 4.30 4.34 8.31
CA VAL A 130 3.79 3.02 7.94
C VAL A 130 3.47 2.26 9.22
N ASP A 131 2.26 1.69 9.26
CA ASP A 131 1.76 0.85 10.35
C ASP A 131 0.78 -0.16 9.75
N ASP A 132 1.25 -1.38 9.57
CA ASP A 132 0.47 -2.47 8.97
C ASP A 132 -0.69 -2.92 9.89
N ALA A 133 -0.56 -2.78 11.21
CA ALA A 133 -1.63 -3.11 12.15
C ALA A 133 -2.78 -2.09 12.03
N LEU A 134 -2.47 -0.80 12.06
CA LEU A 134 -3.44 0.26 11.88
C LEU A 134 -4.09 0.18 10.48
N TYR A 135 -3.28 -0.10 9.44
CA TYR A 135 -3.79 -0.30 8.08
C TYR A 135 -4.81 -1.43 8.02
N ALA A 136 -4.50 -2.59 8.65
CA ALA A 136 -5.39 -3.74 8.66
C ALA A 136 -6.74 -3.44 9.33
N LYS A 137 -6.72 -2.74 10.48
CA LYS A 137 -7.92 -2.32 11.22
C LYS A 137 -8.81 -1.39 10.39
N MET A 138 -8.23 -0.32 9.85
CA MET A 138 -8.97 0.64 9.02
C MET A 138 -9.52 -0.01 7.74
N TRP A 139 -8.76 -0.90 7.10
CA TRP A 139 -9.20 -1.62 5.92
C TRP A 139 -10.34 -2.57 6.22
N ALA A 140 -10.23 -3.35 7.30
CA ALA A 140 -11.27 -4.28 7.73
C ALA A 140 -12.58 -3.56 8.03
N GLU A 141 -12.53 -2.50 8.83
CA GLU A 141 -13.68 -1.67 9.15
C GLU A 141 -14.35 -1.11 7.88
N GLN A 142 -13.58 -0.46 7.01
CA GLN A 142 -14.11 0.12 5.78
C GLN A 142 -14.77 -0.95 4.88
N ARG A 143 -14.12 -2.11 4.71
CA ARG A 143 -14.63 -3.18 3.84
C ARG A 143 -15.89 -3.83 4.39
N MET A 144 -15.95 -4.05 5.69
CA MET A 144 -17.09 -4.72 6.31
C MET A 144 -18.27 -3.77 6.53
N THR A 145 -18.04 -2.54 6.99
CA THR A 145 -19.12 -1.59 7.27
C THR A 145 -19.62 -0.87 6.02
N SER A 146 -18.73 -0.25 5.22
CA SER A 146 -19.13 0.57 4.08
C SER A 146 -19.39 -0.28 2.83
N HIS A 147 -18.54 -1.28 2.53
CA HIS A 147 -18.65 -2.08 1.32
C HIS A 147 -19.43 -3.39 1.54
N LYS A 148 -19.86 -3.68 2.77
CA LYS A 148 -20.63 -4.87 3.15
C LYS A 148 -19.99 -6.15 2.62
N LYS A 149 -18.68 -6.32 2.86
CA LYS A 149 -17.92 -7.54 2.56
C LYS A 149 -17.83 -8.41 3.79
N GLY A 150 -17.86 -9.74 3.62
CA GLY A 150 -17.66 -10.68 4.72
C GLY A 150 -16.17 -10.82 5.11
N ARG A 151 -15.92 -11.36 6.31
CA ARG A 151 -14.58 -11.57 6.89
C ARG A 151 -13.63 -12.34 5.97
N LEU A 152 -14.14 -13.37 5.27
CA LEU A 152 -13.30 -14.21 4.40
C LEU A 152 -12.75 -13.41 3.21
N TRP A 153 -13.54 -12.51 2.64
CA TRP A 153 -13.11 -11.61 1.59
C TRP A 153 -12.04 -10.65 2.09
N VAL A 154 -12.29 -9.98 3.22
CA VAL A 154 -11.36 -9.02 3.81
C VAL A 154 -10.04 -9.68 4.19
N LYS A 155 -10.11 -10.89 4.79
CA LYS A 155 -8.92 -11.70 5.10
C LYS A 155 -8.07 -11.97 3.87
N GLN A 156 -8.69 -12.29 2.74
CA GLN A 156 -7.98 -12.52 1.49
C GLN A 156 -7.36 -11.24 0.92
N GLU A 157 -8.10 -10.11 0.93
CA GLU A 157 -7.55 -8.81 0.49
C GLU A 157 -6.33 -8.40 1.31
N LEU A 158 -6.39 -8.50 2.64
CA LEU A 158 -5.28 -8.16 3.53
C LEU A 158 -4.06 -9.07 3.31
N ARG A 159 -4.28 -10.38 3.08
CA ARG A 159 -3.20 -11.30 2.70
C ARG A 159 -2.52 -10.90 1.38
N GLN A 160 -3.31 -10.53 0.36
CA GLN A 160 -2.78 -10.05 -0.92
C GLN A 160 -1.97 -8.75 -0.78
N LYS A 161 -2.26 -7.98 0.25
CA LYS A 161 -1.52 -6.76 0.62
C LYS A 161 -0.30 -7.01 1.50
N GLY A 162 -0.03 -8.28 1.81
CA GLY A 162 1.12 -8.71 2.60
C GLY A 162 1.00 -8.55 4.10
N ILE A 163 -0.20 -8.32 4.60
CA ILE A 163 -0.41 -8.25 6.05
C ILE A 163 -0.28 -9.65 6.66
N GLY A 164 0.44 -9.75 7.77
CA GLY A 164 0.65 -10.98 8.52
C GLY A 164 -0.65 -11.55 9.12
N THR A 165 -0.68 -12.86 9.31
CA THR A 165 -1.89 -13.58 9.77
C THR A 165 -2.35 -13.10 11.14
N GLU A 166 -1.43 -12.79 12.04
CA GLU A 166 -1.70 -12.29 13.40
C GLU A 166 -2.43 -10.94 13.34
N LEU A 167 -1.90 -9.97 12.58
CA LEU A 167 -2.51 -8.65 12.41
C LEU A 167 -3.89 -8.72 11.74
N ILE A 168 -4.06 -9.64 10.78
CA ILE A 168 -5.36 -9.87 10.16
C ILE A 168 -6.35 -10.42 11.18
N SER A 169 -5.91 -11.38 12.02
CA SER A 169 -6.78 -11.99 13.04
C SER A 169 -7.20 -10.96 14.08
N GLU A 170 -6.27 -10.12 14.53
CA GLU A 170 -6.54 -9.02 15.45
C GLU A 170 -7.54 -8.02 14.86
N ALA A 171 -7.26 -7.50 13.65
CA ALA A 171 -8.12 -6.53 13.00
C ALA A 171 -9.54 -7.05 12.74
N LEU A 172 -9.69 -8.31 12.36
CA LEU A 172 -11.01 -8.93 12.18
C LEU A 172 -11.67 -9.28 13.51
N GLY A 173 -10.91 -9.57 14.58
CA GLY A 173 -11.42 -9.87 15.91
C GLY A 173 -12.11 -8.68 16.57
N GLU A 174 -11.76 -7.45 16.24
CA GLU A 174 -12.39 -6.23 16.75
C GLU A 174 -13.82 -6.00 16.21
N ILE A 175 -14.19 -6.66 15.11
CA ILE A 175 -15.52 -6.54 14.51
C ILE A 175 -16.44 -7.61 15.12
N SER A 176 -17.57 -7.19 15.68
CA SER A 176 -18.51 -8.11 16.31
C SER A 176 -19.19 -9.06 15.30
N ALA A 177 -19.66 -10.21 15.78
CA ALA A 177 -20.44 -11.15 14.97
C ALA A 177 -21.80 -10.56 14.56
N GLU A 178 -22.39 -9.73 15.43
CA GLU A 178 -23.63 -9.02 15.18
C GLU A 178 -23.50 -8.03 14.02
N SER A 179 -22.42 -7.24 13.98
CA SER A 179 -22.15 -6.31 12.88
C SER A 179 -21.92 -7.01 11.54
N GLU A 180 -21.28 -8.20 11.58
CA GLU A 180 -21.13 -9.03 10.36
C GLU A 180 -22.49 -9.58 9.90
N LEU A 181 -23.34 -10.05 10.83
CA LEU A 181 -24.68 -10.55 10.52
C LEU A 181 -25.58 -9.42 9.96
N GLU A 182 -25.56 -8.22 10.53
CA GLU A 182 -26.29 -7.06 10.02
C GLU A 182 -25.87 -6.73 8.59
N SER A 183 -24.57 -6.72 8.32
CA SER A 183 -24.03 -6.51 6.98
C SER A 183 -24.44 -7.60 6.01
N CYS A 184 -24.43 -8.86 6.44
CA CYS A 184 -24.89 -10.02 5.68
C CYS A 184 -26.38 -9.93 5.34
N LEU A 185 -27.23 -9.57 6.33
CA LEU A 185 -28.66 -9.37 6.15
C LEU A 185 -28.98 -8.23 5.18
N ALA A 186 -28.31 -7.08 5.34
CA ALA A 186 -28.52 -5.95 4.44
C ALA A 186 -28.25 -6.28 2.98
N VAL A 187 -27.18 -7.07 2.73
CA VAL A 187 -26.83 -7.57 1.38
C VAL A 187 -27.81 -8.67 0.96
N GLY A 188 -28.16 -9.54 1.88
CA GLY A 188 -29.09 -10.66 1.66
C GLY A 188 -30.48 -10.19 1.25
N ARG A 189 -31.06 -9.21 1.96
CA ARG A 189 -32.38 -8.61 1.64
C ARG A 189 -32.46 -8.10 0.21
N LYS A 190 -31.43 -7.32 -0.20
CA LYS A 190 -31.37 -6.80 -1.58
C LYS A 190 -31.31 -7.92 -2.62
N LYS A 191 -30.51 -8.96 -2.35
CA LYS A 191 -30.38 -10.10 -3.27
C LYS A 191 -31.65 -10.96 -3.29
N TRP A 192 -32.26 -11.15 -2.12
CA TRP A 192 -33.51 -11.91 -1.96
C TRP A 192 -34.67 -11.30 -2.75
N GLN A 193 -34.87 -9.98 -2.66
CA GLN A 193 -35.87 -9.24 -3.43
C GLN A 193 -35.67 -9.31 -4.94
N GLN A 194 -34.41 -9.37 -5.41
CA GLN A 194 -34.07 -9.46 -6.83
C GLN A 194 -34.15 -10.90 -7.36
N THR A 195 -34.31 -11.90 -6.49
CA THR A 195 -34.29 -13.30 -6.88
C THR A 195 -35.71 -13.84 -6.91
N GLN A 196 -36.17 -14.25 -8.10
CA GLN A 196 -37.48 -14.87 -8.31
C GLN A 196 -37.38 -16.38 -8.31
N GLY A 197 -38.52 -17.06 -8.14
CA GLY A 197 -38.67 -18.50 -8.17
C GLY A 197 -39.05 -19.09 -6.80
N GLU A 198 -39.07 -20.40 -6.72
CA GLU A 198 -39.43 -21.13 -5.50
C GLU A 198 -38.46 -20.86 -4.34
N LEU A 199 -38.94 -20.99 -3.12
CA LEU A 199 -38.19 -20.71 -1.88
C LEU A 199 -36.81 -21.35 -1.83
N LEU A 200 -36.72 -22.65 -2.22
CA LEU A 200 -35.45 -23.36 -2.24
C LEU A 200 -34.44 -22.79 -3.21
N ASP A 201 -34.87 -22.39 -4.39
CA ASP A 201 -34.02 -21.74 -5.40
C ASP A 201 -33.54 -20.36 -4.95
N ARG A 202 -34.43 -19.55 -4.37
CA ARG A 202 -34.10 -18.26 -3.80
C ARG A 202 -33.08 -18.38 -2.67
N LYS A 203 -33.31 -19.33 -1.74
CA LYS A 203 -32.38 -19.66 -0.67
C LYS A 203 -31.00 -20.04 -1.20
N ARG A 204 -30.93 -20.93 -2.18
CA ARG A 204 -29.68 -21.39 -2.80
C ARG A 204 -28.94 -20.24 -3.50
N LYS A 205 -29.62 -19.46 -4.33
CA LYS A 205 -29.03 -18.35 -5.09
C LYS A 205 -28.53 -17.23 -4.18
N THR A 206 -29.30 -16.87 -3.14
CA THR A 206 -28.93 -15.84 -2.17
C THR A 206 -27.76 -16.30 -1.29
N GLY A 207 -27.80 -17.53 -0.78
CA GLY A 207 -26.71 -18.10 0.00
C GLY A 207 -25.37 -18.14 -0.77
N ALA A 208 -25.41 -18.63 -2.01
CA ALA A 208 -24.22 -18.64 -2.88
C ALA A 208 -23.69 -17.23 -3.16
N TYR A 209 -24.57 -16.25 -3.31
CA TYR A 209 -24.16 -14.85 -3.48
C TYR A 209 -23.47 -14.29 -2.24
N LEU A 210 -24.04 -14.52 -1.04
CA LEU A 210 -23.47 -14.08 0.23
C LEU A 210 -22.09 -14.73 0.48
N MET A 211 -21.95 -16.02 0.20
CA MET A 211 -20.67 -16.72 0.30
C MET A 211 -19.61 -16.13 -0.65
N ARG A 212 -19.98 -15.81 -1.89
CA ARG A 212 -19.07 -15.12 -2.85
C ARG A 212 -18.69 -13.71 -2.39
N ARG A 213 -19.53 -13.07 -1.59
CA ARG A 213 -19.22 -11.78 -0.92
C ARG A 213 -18.28 -11.93 0.28
N GLY A 214 -17.94 -13.20 0.64
CA GLY A 214 -17.00 -13.55 1.69
C GLY A 214 -17.60 -13.67 3.08
N PHE A 215 -18.92 -13.74 3.20
CA PHE A 215 -19.56 -14.09 4.46
C PHE A 215 -19.34 -15.57 4.78
N GLY A 216 -19.09 -15.87 6.06
CA GLY A 216 -18.93 -17.25 6.52
C GLY A 216 -20.24 -18.06 6.52
N GLY A 217 -20.13 -19.36 6.69
CA GLY A 217 -21.31 -20.24 6.68
C GLY A 217 -22.32 -19.91 7.78
N GLU A 218 -21.88 -19.51 8.97
CA GLU A 218 -22.75 -19.19 10.09
C GLU A 218 -23.59 -17.92 9.86
N PRO A 219 -23.01 -16.74 9.57
CA PRO A 219 -23.81 -15.56 9.27
C PRO A 219 -24.71 -15.74 8.03
N VAL A 220 -24.30 -16.54 7.04
CA VAL A 220 -25.16 -16.85 5.88
C VAL A 220 -26.36 -17.69 6.29
N ARG A 221 -26.20 -18.72 7.13
CA ARG A 221 -27.33 -19.55 7.63
C ARG A 221 -28.32 -18.70 8.43
N GLN A 222 -27.82 -17.89 9.35
CA GLN A 222 -28.67 -17.01 10.18
C GLN A 222 -29.41 -15.99 9.31
N ALA A 223 -28.71 -15.33 8.37
CA ALA A 223 -29.33 -14.38 7.46
C ALA A 223 -30.43 -15.05 6.60
N LEU A 224 -30.18 -16.22 6.04
CA LEU A 224 -31.20 -16.93 5.26
C LEU A 224 -32.40 -17.36 6.09
N LYS A 225 -32.19 -17.76 7.35
CA LYS A 225 -33.31 -18.08 8.27
C LYS A 225 -34.21 -16.86 8.48
N ILE A 226 -33.61 -15.71 8.84
CA ILE A 226 -34.36 -14.47 9.07
C ILE A 226 -35.09 -14.02 7.79
N LEU A 227 -34.46 -14.11 6.60
CA LEU A 227 -35.10 -13.74 5.34
C LEU A 227 -36.32 -14.60 4.99
N ILE A 228 -36.30 -15.88 5.37
CA ILE A 228 -37.45 -16.80 5.19
C ILE A 228 -38.56 -16.44 6.17
N GLU A 229 -38.24 -16.20 7.45
CA GLU A 229 -39.20 -15.80 8.47
C GLU A 229 -39.89 -14.47 8.09
N GLU A 230 -39.12 -13.45 7.67
CA GLU A 230 -39.66 -12.17 7.18
C GLU A 230 -40.60 -12.31 5.97
N GLU A 231 -40.43 -13.33 5.15
CA GLU A 231 -41.28 -13.58 3.98
C GLU A 231 -42.57 -14.31 4.38
N GLN A 232 -42.47 -15.25 5.31
CA GLN A 232 -43.66 -15.98 5.83
C GLN A 232 -44.61 -15.01 6.57
N GLU A 233 -44.06 -14.14 7.43
CA GLU A 233 -44.85 -13.11 8.12
C GLU A 233 -45.57 -12.19 7.16
N LYS A 234 -44.95 -11.82 6.03
CA LYS A 234 -45.62 -10.97 5.01
C LYS A 234 -46.73 -11.72 4.29
N GLY A 235 -46.55 -13.01 4.01
CA GLY A 235 -47.59 -13.83 3.37
C GLY A 235 -48.81 -14.04 4.26
N GLU A 236 -48.66 -14.15 5.57
CA GLU A 236 -49.77 -14.28 6.52
C GLU A 236 -50.65 -13.02 6.61
N TRP A 237 -50.04 -11.81 6.43
CA TRP A 237 -50.81 -10.55 6.44
C TRP A 237 -51.60 -10.31 5.13
N ASP A 238 -51.17 -10.91 4.00
CA ASP A 238 -51.86 -10.79 2.71
C ASP A 238 -53.05 -11.78 2.59
N GLU A 239 -53.21 -12.75 3.51
CA GLU A 239 -54.28 -13.78 3.52
C GLU A 239 -55.44 -13.46 4.50
N GLU A 240 -55.45 -12.32 5.22
CA GLU A 240 -56.65 -11.94 5.99
C GLU A 240 -57.81 -11.59 5.04
N PRO A 241 -58.90 -12.36 5.11
CA PRO A 241 -60.06 -12.11 4.25
C PRO A 241 -60.68 -10.78 4.64
N TYR A 242 -60.84 -9.91 3.65
CA TYR A 242 -61.77 -8.79 3.78
C TYR A 242 -63.17 -9.35 3.94
N ASP A 243 -63.61 -9.57 5.18
CA ASP A 243 -65.04 -9.76 5.47
C ASP A 243 -65.73 -8.45 5.22
N PHE A 244 -66.34 -8.32 4.04
CA PHE A 244 -67.36 -7.32 3.78
C PHE A 244 -68.69 -7.86 4.28
N GLU A 245 -69.19 -7.41 5.45
CA GLU A 245 -70.58 -7.38 5.78
C GLU A 245 -71.31 -6.19 5.10
#